data_add4767efa0e75521016d8143fa49c5f
#
_entry.id   add4767efa0e75521016d8143fa49c5f
#
_cell.length_a   1.000
_cell.length_b   1.000
_cell.length_c   1.000
_cell.angle_alpha   90.00
_cell.angle_beta   90.00
_cell.angle_gamma   90.00
#
_symmetry.space_group_name_H-M   'P 1'
#
loop_
_entity.id
_entity.type
_entity.pdbx_description
1 polymer ?
#
loop_
_entity_poly.entity_id
_entity_poly.type
_entity_poly.pdbx_seq_one_letter_code
_entity_poly.pdbx_strand_id
1 'polypeptide(L)'
;MKNEDDIWTIVILSLSAGLAILTKPTGYAFTLPFAVLITITLIRRSNFKRFARSTLLAVFLFTLLNAGHLYRNQVHYGNAFGPPGRISALITDGINLPIIVSNTLRNASLHAGTPSPHVNKAIYLFVEKVHQLIGVDVMDSRTTHSKRYKVFPPSTHEDLTSNPLQALLILIVFVVSIWRRKSIPKEVFAYGLAVACSFVLVSSLVQWQLYNARLHQPFFIMAAPWAVFMLYDIMPQRLINIVAVILLAASWPWLVHIRSRPIIEQPGKSYVDNV
;
A
#
# COMPACT_ATOMS: atom_id res chain seq x y z
N MET A 1 27.02 -14.58 -5.42
CA MET A 1 25.94 -14.67 -6.43
C MET A 1 26.59 -14.65 -7.79
N LYS A 2 26.35 -15.67 -8.63
CA LYS A 2 26.90 -15.79 -9.99
C LYS A 2 26.26 -14.75 -10.90
N ASN A 3 26.98 -14.29 -11.93
CA ASN A 3 26.61 -13.15 -12.77
C ASN A 3 25.25 -13.27 -13.50
N GLU A 4 24.74 -14.48 -13.72
CA GLU A 4 23.49 -14.71 -14.43
C GLU A 4 22.25 -14.46 -13.58
N ASP A 5 22.28 -14.79 -12.29
CA ASP A 5 21.14 -14.60 -11.37
C ASP A 5 20.76 -13.13 -11.19
N ASP A 6 21.71 -12.22 -11.36
CA ASP A 6 21.47 -10.79 -11.21
C ASP A 6 20.69 -10.16 -12.39
N ILE A 7 20.88 -10.64 -13.61
CA ILE A 7 20.19 -10.08 -14.78
C ILE A 7 18.71 -10.42 -14.70
N TRP A 8 18.37 -11.68 -14.43
CA TRP A 8 16.99 -12.10 -14.27
C TRP A 8 16.28 -11.39 -13.12
N THR A 9 17.00 -11.15 -12.02
CA THR A 9 16.47 -10.36 -10.90
C THR A 9 16.12 -8.94 -11.36
N ILE A 10 17.01 -8.26 -12.08
CA ILE A 10 16.74 -6.92 -12.61
C ILE A 10 15.56 -6.94 -13.61
N VAL A 11 15.51 -7.94 -14.49
CA VAL A 11 14.41 -8.09 -15.45
C VAL A 11 13.09 -8.24 -14.72
N ILE A 12 12.98 -9.19 -13.78
CA ILE A 12 11.74 -9.44 -13.03
C ILE A 12 11.31 -8.20 -12.23
N LEU A 13 12.22 -7.56 -11.52
CA LEU A 13 11.90 -6.36 -10.72
C LEU A 13 11.45 -5.19 -11.61
N SER A 14 12.13 -4.97 -12.74
CA SER A 14 11.78 -3.88 -13.67
C SER A 14 10.44 -4.11 -14.36
N LEU A 15 10.17 -5.34 -14.80
CA LEU A 15 8.88 -5.69 -15.40
C LEU A 15 7.75 -5.61 -14.36
N SER A 16 7.98 -6.09 -13.14
CA SER A 16 6.99 -6.00 -12.05
C SER A 16 6.66 -4.55 -11.69
N ALA A 17 7.68 -3.69 -11.56
CA ALA A 17 7.48 -2.26 -11.31
C ALA A 17 6.77 -1.58 -12.48
N GLY A 18 7.18 -1.88 -13.73
CA GLY A 18 6.55 -1.35 -14.92
C GLY A 18 5.07 -1.74 -15.04
N LEU A 19 4.72 -3.00 -14.76
CA LEU A 19 3.34 -3.48 -14.74
C LEU A 19 2.51 -2.85 -13.61
N ALA A 20 3.08 -2.70 -12.42
CA ALA A 20 2.41 -2.05 -11.30
C ALA A 20 2.01 -0.60 -11.63
N ILE A 21 2.90 0.14 -12.29
CA ILE A 21 2.68 1.52 -12.71
C ILE A 21 1.66 1.59 -13.87
N LEU A 22 1.78 0.67 -14.83
CA LEU A 22 0.84 0.57 -15.96
C LEU A 22 -0.59 0.26 -15.47
N THR A 23 -0.71 -0.50 -14.39
CA THR A 23 -2.02 -0.85 -13.79
C THR A 23 -2.65 0.36 -13.11
N LYS A 24 -1.89 1.15 -12.36
CA LYS A 24 -2.40 2.29 -11.60
C LYS A 24 -1.31 3.31 -11.26
N PRO A 25 -1.58 4.63 -11.37
CA PRO A 25 -0.58 5.66 -11.03
C PRO A 25 -0.03 5.59 -9.60
N THR A 26 -0.80 5.07 -8.63
CA THR A 26 -0.27 4.83 -7.26
C THR A 26 0.88 3.81 -7.23
N GLY A 27 1.07 3.03 -8.29
CA GLY A 27 2.22 2.14 -8.47
C GLY A 27 3.55 2.87 -8.38
N TYR A 28 3.65 4.14 -8.82
CA TYR A 28 4.85 4.95 -8.63
C TYR A 28 5.24 5.08 -7.15
N ALA A 29 4.27 5.42 -6.31
CA ALA A 29 4.50 5.62 -4.89
C ALA A 29 4.81 4.29 -4.16
N PHE A 30 4.21 3.18 -4.57
CA PHE A 30 4.51 1.87 -3.98
C PHE A 30 5.89 1.35 -4.39
N THR A 31 6.31 1.56 -5.63
CA THR A 31 7.57 1.01 -6.15
C THR A 31 8.80 1.87 -5.81
N LEU A 32 8.62 3.18 -5.58
CA LEU A 32 9.73 4.10 -5.35
C LEU A 32 10.66 3.72 -4.18
N PRO A 33 10.16 3.38 -2.96
CA PRO A 33 11.05 2.98 -1.86
C PRO A 33 11.88 1.73 -2.17
N PHE A 34 11.33 0.79 -2.93
CA PHE A 34 12.05 -0.41 -3.39
C PHE A 34 13.08 -0.07 -4.46
N ALA A 35 12.75 0.82 -5.40
CA ALA A 35 13.71 1.29 -6.40
C ALA A 35 14.91 1.97 -5.73
N VAL A 36 14.68 2.79 -4.70
CA VAL A 36 15.74 3.40 -3.89
C VAL A 36 16.58 2.33 -3.17
N LEU A 37 15.93 1.35 -2.52
CA LEU A 37 16.63 0.25 -1.84
C LEU A 37 17.50 -0.57 -2.79
N ILE A 38 16.97 -0.92 -3.97
CA ILE A 38 17.69 -1.66 -5.00
C ILE A 38 18.87 -0.84 -5.52
N THR A 39 18.66 0.45 -5.81
CA THR A 39 19.70 1.36 -6.28
C THR A 39 20.85 1.47 -5.27
N ILE A 40 20.55 1.67 -3.99
CA ILE A 40 21.56 1.70 -2.92
C ILE A 40 22.32 0.36 -2.85
N THR A 41 21.60 -0.76 -2.98
CA THR A 41 22.21 -2.09 -2.96
C THR A 41 23.14 -2.31 -4.15
N LEU A 42 22.72 -1.90 -5.34
CA LEU A 42 23.54 -1.98 -6.55
C LEU A 42 24.78 -1.11 -6.46
N ILE A 43 24.68 0.13 -5.98
CA ILE A 43 25.82 1.03 -5.80
C ILE A 43 26.84 0.41 -4.81
N ARG A 44 26.35 -0.19 -3.73
CA ARG A 44 27.25 -0.78 -2.69
C ARG A 44 27.86 -2.11 -3.07
N ARG A 45 27.21 -2.90 -3.93
CA ARG A 45 27.61 -4.29 -4.24
C ARG A 45 28.18 -4.49 -5.64
N SER A 46 28.09 -3.48 -6.53
CA SER A 46 28.56 -3.61 -7.91
C SER A 46 29.55 -2.51 -8.30
N ASN A 47 30.38 -2.80 -9.31
CA ASN A 47 31.20 -1.77 -9.94
C ASN A 47 30.33 -0.86 -10.85
N PHE A 48 30.88 0.28 -11.25
CA PHE A 48 30.15 1.28 -12.06
C PHE A 48 29.59 0.69 -13.37
N LYS A 49 30.35 -0.15 -14.07
CA LYS A 49 29.89 -0.77 -15.34
C LYS A 49 28.65 -1.65 -15.14
N ARG A 50 28.65 -2.45 -14.07
CA ARG A 50 27.50 -3.31 -13.73
C ARG A 50 26.31 -2.49 -13.28
N PHE A 51 26.51 -1.50 -12.44
CA PHE A 51 25.46 -0.56 -12.03
C PHE A 51 24.82 0.12 -13.24
N ALA A 52 25.61 0.72 -14.13
CA ALA A 52 25.13 1.39 -15.33
C ALA A 52 24.33 0.43 -16.24
N ARG A 53 24.86 -0.79 -16.49
CA ARG A 53 24.16 -1.80 -17.30
C ARG A 53 22.82 -2.21 -16.68
N SER A 54 22.78 -2.47 -15.39
CA SER A 54 21.54 -2.84 -14.68
C SER A 54 20.50 -1.71 -14.71
N THR A 55 20.94 -0.48 -14.52
CA THR A 55 20.07 0.71 -14.57
C THR A 55 19.53 0.94 -15.99
N LEU A 56 20.39 0.85 -17.01
CA LEU A 56 19.96 0.99 -18.41
C LEU A 56 18.95 -0.09 -18.80
N LEU A 57 19.19 -1.33 -18.42
CA LEU A 57 18.24 -2.43 -18.65
C LEU A 57 16.91 -2.18 -17.93
N ALA A 58 16.94 -1.74 -16.68
CA ALA A 58 15.74 -1.44 -15.91
C ALA A 58 14.92 -0.32 -16.55
N VAL A 59 15.59 0.78 -16.93
CA VAL A 59 14.94 1.92 -17.60
C VAL A 59 14.38 1.50 -18.96
N PHE A 60 15.12 0.72 -19.74
CA PHE A 60 14.65 0.21 -21.03
C PHE A 60 13.37 -0.62 -20.88
N LEU A 61 13.37 -1.62 -20.00
CA LEU A 61 12.21 -2.50 -19.77
C LEU A 61 11.00 -1.73 -19.23
N PHE A 62 11.24 -0.83 -18.30
CA PHE A 62 10.20 0.06 -17.77
C PHE A 62 9.58 0.92 -18.87
N THR A 63 10.42 1.57 -19.69
CA THR A 63 9.97 2.43 -20.78
C THR A 63 9.22 1.62 -21.84
N LEU A 64 9.73 0.45 -22.22
CA LEU A 64 9.09 -0.44 -23.19
C LEU A 64 7.65 -0.78 -22.79
N LEU A 65 7.42 -1.10 -21.51
CA LEU A 65 6.08 -1.42 -21.00
C LEU A 65 5.15 -0.19 -20.95
N ASN A 66 5.67 0.96 -20.60
CA ASN A 66 4.85 2.14 -20.31
C ASN A 66 4.77 3.14 -21.47
N ALA A 67 5.66 3.04 -22.48
CA ALA A 67 5.74 4.02 -23.57
C ALA A 67 4.40 4.25 -24.29
N GLY A 68 3.68 3.16 -24.63
CA GLY A 68 2.39 3.25 -25.30
C GLY A 68 1.33 3.96 -24.47
N HIS A 69 1.32 3.71 -23.14
CA HIS A 69 0.40 4.37 -22.21
C HIS A 69 0.75 5.86 -22.06
N LEU A 70 2.02 6.18 -21.83
CA LEU A 70 2.50 7.55 -21.69
C LEU A 70 2.26 8.37 -22.98
N TYR A 71 2.56 7.79 -24.16
CA TYR A 71 2.32 8.41 -25.44
C TYR A 71 0.83 8.69 -25.67
N ARG A 72 -0.04 7.72 -25.42
CA ARG A 72 -1.49 7.91 -25.56
C ARG A 72 -2.01 8.99 -24.63
N ASN A 73 -1.55 9.03 -23.38
CA ASN A 73 -1.93 10.10 -22.47
C ASN A 73 -1.45 11.46 -22.93
N GLN A 74 -0.21 11.55 -23.45
CA GLN A 74 0.34 12.80 -24.00
C GLN A 74 -0.49 13.30 -25.17
N VAL A 75 -0.90 12.42 -26.08
CA VAL A 75 -1.72 12.78 -27.26
C VAL A 75 -3.13 13.23 -26.86
N HIS A 76 -3.78 12.50 -25.90
CA HIS A 76 -5.19 12.78 -25.56
C HIS A 76 -5.35 13.91 -24.52
N TYR A 77 -4.39 14.07 -23.62
CA TYR A 77 -4.55 14.96 -22.47
C TYR A 77 -3.47 16.09 -22.43
N GLY A 78 -2.52 16.09 -23.36
CA GLY A 78 -1.37 17.00 -23.31
C GLY A 78 -0.41 16.72 -22.14
N ASN A 79 -0.59 15.60 -21.43
CA ASN A 79 0.19 15.21 -20.26
C ASN A 79 0.37 13.69 -20.21
N ALA A 80 1.64 13.23 -20.18
CA ALA A 80 1.98 11.81 -20.19
C ALA A 80 1.43 11.03 -18.99
N PHE A 81 1.16 11.66 -17.86
CA PHE A 81 0.64 11.02 -16.65
C PHE A 81 -0.89 10.95 -16.59
N GLY A 82 -1.61 11.52 -17.57
CA GLY A 82 -3.06 11.51 -17.66
C GLY A 82 -3.70 12.90 -17.52
N PRO A 83 -5.03 13.00 -17.37
CA PRO A 83 -5.74 14.27 -17.35
C PRO A 83 -5.35 15.11 -16.13
N PRO A 84 -4.79 16.34 -16.32
CA PRO A 84 -4.27 17.16 -15.22
C PRO A 84 -5.32 17.46 -14.13
N GLY A 85 -6.57 17.74 -14.53
CA GLY A 85 -7.63 18.06 -13.57
C GLY A 85 -8.02 16.91 -12.64
N ARG A 86 -7.92 15.65 -13.10
CA ARG A 86 -8.12 14.48 -12.23
C ARG A 86 -6.96 14.24 -11.28
N ILE A 87 -5.74 14.46 -11.76
CA ILE A 87 -4.54 14.28 -10.95
C ILE A 87 -4.55 15.29 -9.82
N SER A 88 -4.72 16.59 -10.12
CA SER A 88 -4.75 17.65 -9.12
C SER A 88 -5.86 17.50 -8.08
N ALA A 89 -7.04 16.98 -8.49
CA ALA A 89 -8.15 16.75 -7.58
C ALA A 89 -7.95 15.60 -6.57
N LEU A 90 -6.96 14.73 -6.78
CA LEU A 90 -6.70 13.56 -5.93
C LEU A 90 -5.38 13.66 -5.16
N ILE A 91 -4.51 14.59 -5.53
CA ILE A 91 -3.23 14.79 -4.87
C ILE A 91 -3.38 15.76 -3.70
N THR A 92 -2.73 15.43 -2.59
CA THR A 92 -2.63 16.29 -1.41
C THR A 92 -1.98 17.62 -1.77
N ASP A 93 -2.61 18.73 -1.40
CA ASP A 93 -2.07 20.06 -1.61
C ASP A 93 -1.11 20.44 -0.47
N GLY A 94 0.16 20.60 -0.83
CA GLY A 94 1.25 20.86 0.10
C GLY A 94 1.63 19.63 0.95
N ILE A 95 2.94 19.40 1.08
CA ILE A 95 3.49 18.27 1.86
C ILE A 95 4.36 18.86 2.98
N ASN A 96 3.97 18.61 4.22
CA ASN A 96 4.75 18.88 5.41
C ASN A 96 4.54 17.77 6.45
N LEU A 97 5.34 17.74 7.50
CA LEU A 97 5.30 16.66 8.49
C LEU A 97 3.91 16.50 9.14
N PRO A 98 3.21 17.56 9.60
CA PRO A 98 1.85 17.44 10.11
C PRO A 98 0.86 16.81 9.10
N ILE A 99 0.93 17.20 7.83
CA ILE A 99 0.08 16.65 6.76
C ILE A 99 0.40 15.17 6.49
N ILE A 100 1.68 14.79 6.46
CA ILE A 100 2.11 13.39 6.33
C ILE A 100 1.53 12.54 7.47
N VAL A 101 1.67 12.99 8.71
CA VAL A 101 1.14 12.30 9.89
C VAL A 101 -0.38 12.20 9.83
N SER A 102 -1.08 13.30 9.53
CA SER A 102 -2.53 13.36 9.37
C SER A 102 -3.02 12.32 8.35
N ASN A 103 -2.49 12.36 7.13
CA ASN A 103 -2.91 11.45 6.06
C ASN A 103 -2.58 9.99 6.39
N THR A 104 -1.37 9.71 6.89
CA THR A 104 -0.95 8.36 7.24
C THR A 104 -1.86 7.77 8.32
N LEU A 105 -2.16 8.53 9.37
CA LEU A 105 -2.99 8.07 10.48
C LEU A 105 -4.43 7.80 10.01
N ARG A 106 -5.03 8.70 9.23
CA ARG A 106 -6.39 8.50 8.69
C ARG A 106 -6.46 7.32 7.73
N ASN A 107 -5.47 7.13 6.86
CA ASN A 107 -5.40 5.98 5.96
C ASN A 107 -5.19 4.67 6.72
N ALA A 108 -4.36 4.64 7.76
CA ALA A 108 -4.22 3.47 8.64
C ALA A 108 -5.53 3.12 9.35
N SER A 109 -6.27 4.13 9.81
CA SER A 109 -7.55 3.94 10.50
C SER A 109 -8.66 3.33 9.62
N LEU A 110 -8.55 3.39 8.29
CA LEU A 110 -9.45 2.67 7.38
C LEU A 110 -9.42 1.15 7.61
N HIS A 111 -8.31 0.64 8.14
CA HIS A 111 -8.13 -0.78 8.45
C HIS A 111 -8.31 -1.11 9.94
N ALA A 112 -8.63 -0.11 10.78
CA ALA A 112 -8.80 -0.30 12.22
C ALA A 112 -10.28 -0.47 12.65
N GLY A 113 -11.22 -0.37 11.70
CA GLY A 113 -12.64 -0.47 12.00
C GLY A 113 -13.05 -1.84 12.53
N THR A 114 -13.89 -1.84 13.57
CA THR A 114 -14.40 -3.03 14.24
C THR A 114 -15.94 -3.10 14.17
N PRO A 115 -16.57 -4.24 14.46
CA PRO A 115 -18.03 -4.31 14.61
C PRO A 115 -18.57 -3.47 15.79
N SER A 116 -17.72 -3.10 16.76
CA SER A 116 -18.13 -2.35 17.96
C SER A 116 -18.14 -0.83 17.71
N PRO A 117 -19.30 -0.15 17.82
CA PRO A 117 -19.37 1.31 17.71
C PRO A 117 -18.53 2.05 18.76
N HIS A 118 -18.42 1.49 19.97
CA HIS A 118 -17.63 2.09 21.06
C HIS A 118 -16.13 2.07 20.73
N VAL A 119 -15.61 0.96 20.19
CA VAL A 119 -14.22 0.87 19.76
C VAL A 119 -13.95 1.82 18.59
N ASN A 120 -14.84 1.89 17.61
CA ASN A 120 -14.70 2.78 16.47
C ASN A 120 -14.72 4.26 16.90
N LYS A 121 -15.56 4.62 17.91
CA LYS A 121 -15.56 5.96 18.52
C LYS A 121 -14.25 6.25 19.24
N ALA A 122 -13.68 5.29 19.96
CA ALA A 122 -12.40 5.46 20.64
C ALA A 122 -11.25 5.69 19.62
N ILE A 123 -11.23 4.94 18.53
CA ILE A 123 -10.26 5.13 17.44
C ILE A 123 -10.43 6.53 16.81
N TYR A 124 -11.67 6.94 16.54
CA TYR A 124 -11.97 8.28 16.03
C TYR A 124 -11.42 9.38 16.95
N LEU A 125 -11.72 9.31 18.25
CA LEU A 125 -11.25 10.27 19.25
C LEU A 125 -9.73 10.29 19.37
N PHE A 126 -9.07 9.13 19.26
CA PHE A 126 -7.61 9.05 19.22
C PHE A 126 -7.04 9.80 18.00
N VAL A 127 -7.60 9.56 16.81
CA VAL A 127 -7.17 10.25 15.59
C VAL A 127 -7.40 11.75 15.71
N GLU A 128 -8.57 12.17 16.19
CA GLU A 128 -8.89 13.59 16.41
C GLU A 128 -7.93 14.24 17.41
N LYS A 129 -7.59 13.55 18.51
CA LYS A 129 -6.62 14.04 19.50
C LYS A 129 -5.23 14.25 18.89
N VAL A 130 -4.76 13.31 18.06
CA VAL A 130 -3.48 13.48 17.35
C VAL A 130 -3.54 14.68 16.41
N HIS A 131 -4.66 14.88 15.69
CA HIS A 131 -4.84 16.04 14.80
C HIS A 131 -4.79 17.37 15.56
N GLN A 132 -5.40 17.44 16.76
CA GLN A 132 -5.29 18.59 17.63
C GLN A 132 -3.83 18.86 18.04
N LEU A 133 -3.05 17.81 18.34
CA LEU A 133 -1.64 17.94 18.73
C LEU A 133 -0.73 18.42 17.60
N ILE A 134 -1.01 18.02 16.37
CA ILE A 134 -0.20 18.41 15.20
C ILE A 134 -0.70 19.71 14.52
N GLY A 135 -1.80 20.29 15.02
CA GLY A 135 -2.36 21.55 14.51
C GLY A 135 -2.97 21.46 13.12
N VAL A 136 -3.51 20.29 12.74
CA VAL A 136 -4.16 20.06 11.43
C VAL A 136 -5.59 19.60 11.67
N ASP A 137 -6.56 20.21 10.99
CA ASP A 137 -7.95 19.75 11.05
C ASP A 137 -8.08 18.35 10.43
N VAL A 138 -8.83 17.47 11.09
CA VAL A 138 -9.10 16.12 10.56
C VAL A 138 -9.83 16.15 9.22
N MET A 139 -10.48 17.28 8.89
CA MET A 139 -11.19 17.56 7.65
C MET A 139 -10.51 18.62 6.78
N ASP A 140 -9.21 18.85 6.97
CA ASP A 140 -8.43 19.80 6.17
C ASP A 140 -8.66 19.54 4.66
N SER A 141 -9.13 20.56 3.94
CA SER A 141 -9.50 20.47 2.53
C SER A 141 -8.29 20.15 1.63
N ARG A 142 -7.08 20.49 2.05
CA ARG A 142 -5.85 20.17 1.31
C ARG A 142 -5.56 18.68 1.27
N THR A 143 -6.10 17.93 2.22
CA THR A 143 -5.80 16.52 2.47
C THR A 143 -7.01 15.59 2.38
N THR A 144 -8.22 16.16 2.17
CA THR A 144 -9.48 15.41 2.18
C THR A 144 -10.25 15.66 0.88
N HIS A 145 -10.49 14.59 0.13
CA HIS A 145 -11.16 14.72 -1.18
C HIS A 145 -12.70 14.85 -1.05
N SER A 146 -13.33 14.09 -0.21
CA SER A 146 -14.80 14.11 -0.06
C SER A 146 -15.24 13.34 1.15
N LYS A 147 -16.38 13.65 1.71
CA LYS A 147 -17.02 13.02 2.86
C LYS A 147 -16.30 13.24 4.21
N ARG A 148 -17.12 13.23 5.25
CA ARG A 148 -16.63 13.41 6.63
C ARG A 148 -15.81 12.22 7.08
N TYR A 149 -14.66 12.47 7.70
CA TYR A 149 -13.86 11.43 8.32
C TYR A 149 -14.68 10.66 9.36
N LYS A 150 -14.64 9.34 9.26
CA LYS A 150 -15.25 8.41 10.22
C LYS A 150 -14.43 7.12 10.23
N VAL A 151 -14.49 6.40 11.36
CA VAL A 151 -14.04 5.01 11.43
C VAL A 151 -15.25 4.12 11.16
N PHE A 152 -15.19 3.38 10.06
CA PHE A 152 -16.29 2.54 9.61
C PHE A 152 -16.13 1.11 10.12
N PRO A 153 -17.25 0.41 10.42
CA PRO A 153 -17.18 -1.02 10.68
C PRO A 153 -16.71 -1.76 9.43
N PRO A 154 -16.22 -3.02 9.56
CA PRO A 154 -15.87 -3.86 8.43
C PRO A 154 -17.03 -3.96 7.42
N SER A 155 -16.72 -3.83 6.15
CA SER A 155 -17.69 -3.85 5.05
C SER A 155 -17.27 -4.87 4.01
N THR A 156 -18.24 -5.58 3.44
CA THR A 156 -18.03 -6.48 2.29
C THR A 156 -18.12 -5.75 0.94
N HIS A 157 -18.28 -4.41 0.96
CA HIS A 157 -18.19 -3.61 -0.28
C HIS A 157 -16.72 -3.54 -0.71
N GLU A 158 -16.42 -3.84 -1.99
CA GLU A 158 -15.05 -3.93 -2.52
C GLU A 158 -14.20 -2.67 -2.27
N ASP A 159 -14.80 -1.50 -2.38
CA ASP A 159 -14.12 -0.21 -2.20
C ASP A 159 -13.87 0.15 -0.73
N LEU A 160 -14.58 -0.48 0.19
CA LEU A 160 -14.56 -0.19 1.63
C LEU A 160 -13.96 -1.35 2.45
N THR A 161 -13.38 -2.31 1.78
CA THR A 161 -12.80 -3.49 2.42
C THR A 161 -11.66 -3.09 3.34
N SER A 162 -11.89 -3.21 4.64
CA SER A 162 -10.85 -3.07 5.65
C SER A 162 -10.13 -4.40 5.86
N ASN A 163 -8.87 -4.34 6.31
CA ASN A 163 -8.07 -5.54 6.60
C ASN A 163 -7.54 -5.47 8.05
N PRO A 164 -8.41 -5.49 9.09
CA PRO A 164 -8.02 -5.18 10.46
C PRO A 164 -7.03 -6.19 11.04
N LEU A 165 -7.19 -7.48 10.79
CA LEU A 165 -6.30 -8.51 11.31
C LEU A 165 -4.92 -8.43 10.63
N GLN A 166 -4.88 -8.24 9.32
CA GLN A 166 -3.65 -8.07 8.57
C GLN A 166 -2.93 -6.78 8.99
N ALA A 167 -3.65 -5.69 9.16
CA ALA A 167 -3.08 -4.42 9.62
C ALA A 167 -2.50 -4.53 11.04
N LEU A 168 -3.21 -5.19 11.94
CA LEU A 168 -2.71 -5.46 13.30
C LEU A 168 -1.45 -6.34 13.26
N LEU A 169 -1.46 -7.41 12.46
CA LEU A 169 -0.30 -8.28 12.31
C LEU A 169 0.92 -7.50 11.78
N ILE A 170 0.73 -6.69 10.73
CA ILE A 170 1.81 -5.87 10.16
C ILE A 170 2.34 -4.86 11.18
N LEU A 171 1.46 -4.25 11.96
CA LEU A 171 1.86 -3.33 13.04
C LEU A 171 2.72 -4.06 14.10
N ILE A 172 2.30 -5.24 14.53
CA ILE A 172 3.06 -6.07 15.48
C ILE A 172 4.44 -6.42 14.88
N VAL A 173 4.46 -6.90 13.64
CA VAL A 173 5.69 -7.23 12.92
C VAL A 173 6.61 -6.02 12.80
N PHE A 174 6.07 -4.84 12.53
CA PHE A 174 6.84 -3.59 12.45
C PHE A 174 7.49 -3.24 13.80
N VAL A 175 6.72 -3.27 14.87
CA VAL A 175 7.22 -2.99 16.23
C VAL A 175 8.30 -4.01 16.64
N VAL A 176 8.06 -5.30 16.40
CA VAL A 176 9.03 -6.38 16.69
C VAL A 176 10.30 -6.21 15.85
N SER A 177 10.18 -5.83 14.57
CA SER A 177 11.34 -5.58 13.70
C SER A 177 12.22 -4.44 14.21
N ILE A 178 11.62 -3.35 14.70
CA ILE A 178 12.36 -2.24 15.32
C ILE A 178 13.07 -2.72 16.58
N TRP A 179 12.38 -3.47 17.44
CA TRP A 179 12.94 -3.98 18.68
C TRP A 179 14.10 -4.97 18.43
N ARG A 180 13.91 -5.86 17.45
CA ARG A 180 14.89 -6.89 17.07
C ARG A 180 15.86 -6.45 15.96
N ARG A 181 15.93 -5.19 15.61
CA ARG A 181 16.72 -4.68 14.46
C ARG A 181 18.19 -5.08 14.43
N LYS A 182 18.78 -5.42 15.60
CA LYS A 182 20.17 -5.89 15.72
C LYS A 182 20.30 -7.39 15.51
N SER A 183 19.22 -8.16 15.64
CA SER A 183 19.19 -9.62 15.59
C SER A 183 18.71 -10.17 14.24
N ILE A 184 18.00 -9.36 13.45
CA ILE A 184 17.49 -9.75 12.12
C ILE A 184 18.46 -9.31 11.01
N PRO A 185 18.46 -10.00 9.84
CA PRO A 185 19.25 -9.56 8.69
C PRO A 185 18.90 -8.14 8.26
N LYS A 186 19.93 -7.35 7.95
CA LYS A 186 19.75 -5.94 7.54
C LYS A 186 18.85 -5.80 6.30
N GLU A 187 18.91 -6.75 5.40
CA GLU A 187 18.10 -6.82 4.19
C GLU A 187 16.61 -6.96 4.52
N VAL A 188 16.27 -7.78 5.49
CA VAL A 188 14.88 -7.98 5.97
C VAL A 188 14.36 -6.70 6.63
N PHE A 189 15.17 -6.06 7.46
CA PHE A 189 14.81 -4.78 8.08
C PHE A 189 14.63 -3.69 7.02
N ALA A 190 15.55 -3.59 6.05
CA ALA A 190 15.47 -2.61 4.96
C ALA A 190 14.24 -2.84 4.07
N TYR A 191 13.90 -4.10 3.79
CA TYR A 191 12.68 -4.44 3.07
C TYR A 191 11.42 -3.99 3.83
N GLY A 192 11.32 -4.32 5.12
CA GLY A 192 10.21 -3.88 5.97
C GLY A 192 10.09 -2.36 6.05
N LEU A 193 11.22 -1.65 6.10
CA LEU A 193 11.24 -0.20 6.05
C LEU A 193 10.72 0.33 4.69
N ALA A 194 11.11 -0.29 3.57
CA ALA A 194 10.61 0.08 2.25
C ALA A 194 9.10 -0.13 2.14
N VAL A 195 8.56 -1.22 2.70
CA VAL A 195 7.11 -1.47 2.79
C VAL A 195 6.41 -0.36 3.60
N ALA A 196 6.92 -0.02 4.78
CA ALA A 196 6.36 1.05 5.61
C ALA A 196 6.42 2.42 4.91
N CYS A 197 7.56 2.75 4.28
CA CYS A 197 7.73 3.97 3.49
C CYS A 197 6.75 4.04 2.31
N SER A 198 6.46 2.91 1.65
CA SER A 198 5.47 2.85 0.55
C SER A 198 4.08 3.24 1.03
N PHE A 199 3.65 2.74 2.20
CA PHE A 199 2.37 3.10 2.80
C PHE A 199 2.30 4.59 3.16
N VAL A 200 3.34 5.10 3.81
CA VAL A 200 3.44 6.54 4.17
C VAL A 200 3.40 7.40 2.92
N LEU A 201 4.15 7.03 1.88
CA LEU A 201 4.23 7.80 0.64
C LEU A 201 2.89 7.85 -0.10
N VAL A 202 2.22 6.71 -0.28
CA VAL A 202 0.88 6.66 -0.90
C VAL A 202 -0.12 7.47 -0.09
N SER A 203 -0.13 7.29 1.23
CA SER A 203 -1.02 8.03 2.13
C SER A 203 -0.78 9.53 2.10
N SER A 204 0.48 9.96 1.95
CA SER A 204 0.84 11.38 1.91
C SER A 204 0.51 12.05 0.59
N LEU A 205 0.66 11.33 -0.52
CA LEU A 205 0.45 11.88 -1.86
C LEU A 205 -1.02 11.92 -2.26
N VAL A 206 -1.82 10.94 -1.82
CA VAL A 206 -3.23 10.83 -2.19
C VAL A 206 -4.10 11.44 -1.08
N GLN A 207 -4.98 12.37 -1.44
CA GLN A 207 -5.96 12.91 -0.50
C GLN A 207 -6.76 11.79 0.15
N TRP A 208 -7.01 11.93 1.45
CA TRP A 208 -7.80 10.95 2.16
C TRP A 208 -9.23 10.91 1.62
N GLN A 209 -9.71 9.72 1.35
CA GLN A 209 -11.10 9.40 1.06
C GLN A 209 -11.42 8.00 1.57
N LEU A 210 -12.68 7.74 1.81
CA LEU A 210 -13.15 6.46 2.32
C LEU A 210 -12.72 5.26 1.44
N TYR A 211 -12.68 5.48 0.13
CA TYR A 211 -12.33 4.46 -0.87
C TYR A 211 -10.82 4.18 -1.01
N ASN A 212 -9.97 4.83 -0.21
CA ASN A 212 -8.52 4.56 -0.23
C ASN A 212 -8.17 3.16 0.28
N ALA A 213 -9.06 2.49 1.04
CA ALA A 213 -8.84 1.12 1.50
C ALA A 213 -8.43 0.17 0.35
N ARG A 214 -9.08 0.28 -0.81
CA ARG A 214 -8.73 -0.50 -2.02
C ARG A 214 -7.36 -0.15 -2.62
N LEU A 215 -6.85 1.06 -2.38
CA LEU A 215 -5.53 1.48 -2.84
C LEU A 215 -4.41 0.87 -2.03
N HIS A 216 -4.69 0.39 -0.82
CA HIS A 216 -3.72 -0.18 0.09
C HIS A 216 -3.48 -1.68 -0.14
N GLN A 217 -4.18 -2.35 -1.06
CA GLN A 217 -3.99 -3.77 -1.35
C GLN A 217 -2.52 -4.13 -1.70
N PRO A 218 -1.79 -3.35 -2.52
CA PRO A 218 -0.38 -3.61 -2.78
C PRO A 218 0.48 -3.59 -1.52
N PHE A 219 0.18 -2.72 -0.54
CA PHE A 219 0.86 -2.69 0.75
C PHE A 219 0.75 -4.03 1.49
N PHE A 220 -0.46 -4.60 1.59
CA PHE A 220 -0.66 -5.89 2.26
C PHE A 220 0.06 -7.04 1.55
N ILE A 221 0.04 -7.04 0.22
CA ILE A 221 0.75 -8.05 -0.59
C ILE A 221 2.27 -7.95 -0.36
N MET A 222 2.84 -6.75 -0.39
CA MET A 222 4.26 -6.54 -0.16
C MET A 222 4.67 -6.79 1.29
N ALA A 223 3.79 -6.56 2.26
CA ALA A 223 4.06 -6.83 3.67
C ALA A 223 4.05 -8.33 4.01
N ALA A 224 3.35 -9.16 3.24
CA ALA A 224 3.19 -10.59 3.55
C ALA A 224 4.52 -11.36 3.64
N PRO A 225 5.48 -11.28 2.69
CA PRO A 225 6.77 -11.97 2.81
C PRO A 225 7.56 -11.53 4.04
N TRP A 226 7.52 -10.23 4.35
CA TRP A 226 8.16 -9.69 5.54
C TRP A 226 7.52 -10.22 6.83
N ALA A 227 6.20 -10.21 6.90
CA ALA A 227 5.48 -10.74 8.04
C ALA A 227 5.80 -12.23 8.27
N VAL A 228 5.78 -13.04 7.21
CA VAL A 228 6.13 -14.47 7.29
C VAL A 228 7.56 -14.65 7.81
N PHE A 229 8.54 -13.93 7.27
CA PHE A 229 9.92 -14.01 7.74
C PHE A 229 10.04 -13.69 9.23
N MET A 230 9.42 -12.60 9.68
CA MET A 230 9.46 -12.17 11.08
C MET A 230 8.75 -13.15 12.00
N LEU A 231 7.62 -13.72 11.57
CA LEU A 231 6.91 -14.75 12.33
C LEU A 231 7.77 -16.01 12.50
N TYR A 232 8.47 -16.44 11.45
CA TYR A 232 9.38 -17.58 11.51
C TYR A 232 10.53 -17.38 12.50
N ASP A 233 10.97 -16.14 12.69
CA ASP A 233 12.05 -15.81 13.63
C ASP A 233 11.59 -15.79 15.10
N ILE A 234 10.28 -15.65 15.37
CA ILE A 234 9.76 -15.45 16.73
C ILE A 234 8.82 -16.55 17.23
N MET A 235 8.29 -17.41 16.35
CA MET A 235 7.32 -18.42 16.76
C MET A 235 7.44 -19.74 15.97
N PRO A 236 7.00 -20.85 16.56
CA PRO A 236 7.05 -22.16 15.90
C PRO A 236 6.06 -22.23 14.72
N GLN A 237 6.42 -23.02 13.69
CA GLN A 237 5.65 -23.24 12.47
C GLN A 237 4.16 -23.52 12.71
N ARG A 238 3.82 -24.28 13.77
CA ARG A 238 2.42 -24.60 14.10
C ARG A 238 1.59 -23.32 14.36
N LEU A 239 2.13 -22.37 15.10
CA LEU A 239 1.46 -21.10 15.37
C LEU A 239 1.34 -20.24 14.12
N ILE A 240 2.36 -20.23 13.25
CA ILE A 240 2.31 -19.54 11.95
C ILE A 240 1.17 -20.10 11.09
N ASN A 241 1.04 -21.42 11.03
CA ASN A 241 -0.04 -22.06 10.29
C ASN A 241 -1.42 -21.69 10.87
N ILE A 242 -1.55 -21.63 12.20
CA ILE A 242 -2.79 -21.19 12.85
C ILE A 242 -3.12 -19.73 12.46
N VAL A 243 -2.15 -18.82 12.52
CA VAL A 243 -2.33 -17.44 12.08
C VAL A 243 -2.77 -17.37 10.62
N ALA A 244 -2.12 -18.13 9.73
CA ALA A 244 -2.50 -18.19 8.32
C ALA A 244 -3.94 -18.68 8.12
N VAL A 245 -4.36 -19.72 8.82
CA VAL A 245 -5.73 -20.26 8.78
C VAL A 245 -6.74 -19.23 9.29
N ILE A 246 -6.43 -18.53 10.39
CA ILE A 246 -7.29 -17.46 10.93
C ILE A 246 -7.45 -16.34 9.91
N LEU A 247 -6.36 -15.87 9.29
CA LEU A 247 -6.40 -14.81 8.28
C LEU A 247 -7.20 -15.25 7.05
N LEU A 248 -7.04 -16.48 6.61
CA LEU A 248 -7.79 -17.05 5.49
C LEU A 248 -9.29 -17.16 5.83
N ALA A 249 -9.64 -17.70 6.99
CA ALA A 249 -11.02 -17.80 7.45
C ALA A 249 -11.66 -16.40 7.60
N ALA A 250 -10.93 -15.43 8.13
CA ALA A 250 -11.40 -14.06 8.26
C ALA A 250 -11.63 -13.37 6.91
N SER A 251 -10.94 -13.77 5.85
CA SER A 251 -11.14 -13.23 4.50
C SER A 251 -12.35 -13.83 3.76
N TRP A 252 -12.91 -14.94 4.25
CA TRP A 252 -14.00 -15.68 3.61
C TRP A 252 -15.24 -14.81 3.27
N PRO A 253 -15.74 -13.93 4.17
CA PRO A 253 -16.88 -13.09 3.86
C PRO A 253 -16.68 -12.20 2.64
N TRP A 254 -15.46 -11.70 2.42
CA TRP A 254 -15.11 -10.86 1.26
C TRP A 254 -14.98 -11.67 -0.04
N LEU A 255 -14.72 -12.97 0.06
CA LEU A 255 -14.68 -13.85 -1.10
C LEU A 255 -16.10 -14.21 -1.58
N VAL A 256 -17.01 -14.49 -0.65
CA VAL A 256 -18.32 -15.09 -0.95
C VAL A 256 -19.46 -14.04 -1.00
N HIS A 257 -19.39 -13.02 -0.13
CA HIS A 257 -20.45 -12.03 0.06
C HIS A 257 -20.05 -10.61 -0.36
N ILE A 258 -19.33 -10.45 -1.46
CA ILE A 258 -19.01 -9.12 -2.01
C ILE A 258 -20.32 -8.45 -2.43
N ARG A 259 -20.60 -7.26 -1.86
CA ARG A 259 -21.88 -6.54 -2.11
C ARG A 259 -22.03 -6.09 -3.55
N SER A 260 -20.96 -5.65 -4.18
CA SER A 260 -20.97 -5.08 -5.53
C SER A 260 -20.99 -6.15 -6.63
N ARG A 261 -20.43 -7.35 -6.36
CA ARG A 261 -20.32 -8.45 -7.34
C ARG A 261 -20.38 -9.79 -6.63
N PRO A 262 -21.54 -10.19 -6.07
CA PRO A 262 -21.65 -11.43 -5.32
C PRO A 262 -21.41 -12.63 -6.25
N ILE A 263 -20.53 -13.55 -5.84
CA ILE A 263 -20.34 -14.85 -6.54
C ILE A 263 -21.59 -15.73 -6.36
N ILE A 264 -22.22 -15.60 -5.19
CA ILE A 264 -23.48 -16.30 -4.89
C ILE A 264 -24.58 -15.23 -4.91
N GLU A 265 -25.49 -15.33 -5.88
CA GLU A 265 -26.66 -14.47 -5.95
C GLU A 265 -27.50 -14.60 -4.68
N GLN A 266 -27.81 -13.49 -4.04
CA GLN A 266 -28.77 -13.49 -2.94
C GLN A 266 -30.18 -13.62 -3.56
N PRO A 267 -30.96 -14.64 -3.19
CA PRO A 267 -32.33 -14.78 -3.70
C PRO A 267 -33.13 -13.51 -3.44
N GLY A 268 -33.66 -12.89 -4.49
CA GLY A 268 -34.53 -11.74 -4.39
C GLY A 268 -33.94 -10.34 -4.56
N LYS A 269 -32.61 -10.23 -4.84
CA LYS A 269 -32.00 -8.94 -5.21
C LYS A 269 -31.56 -8.99 -6.67
N SER A 270 -32.27 -8.23 -7.52
CA SER A 270 -31.83 -7.99 -8.89
C SER A 270 -30.58 -7.12 -8.90
N TYR A 271 -29.69 -7.34 -9.88
CA TYR A 271 -28.48 -6.55 -10.11
C TYR A 271 -28.78 -5.04 -10.30
N VAL A 272 -30.01 -4.71 -10.66
CA VAL A 272 -30.49 -3.35 -10.93
C VAL A 272 -30.78 -2.56 -9.63
N ASP A 273 -31.02 -3.24 -8.51
CA ASP A 273 -31.40 -2.58 -7.25
C ASP A 273 -30.18 -2.08 -6.44
N ASN A 274 -28.97 -2.22 -6.98
CA ASN A 274 -27.70 -1.88 -6.31
C ASN A 274 -26.87 -0.79 -7.02
N VAL A 275 -27.46 -0.10 -8.03
CA VAL A 275 -26.82 1.03 -8.72
C VAL A 275 -27.35 2.37 -8.20
#